data_5d6b85aa87427675bb9f9fd04ed9e0f1
#
_entry.id   5d6b85aa87427675bb9f9fd04ed9e0f1
#
_cell.length_a   1.000
_cell.length_b   1.000
_cell.length_c   1.000
_cell.angle_alpha   90.00
_cell.angle_beta   90.00
_cell.angle_gamma   90.00
#
_symmetry.space_group_name_H-M   'P 1'
#
loop_
_entity.id
_entity.type
_entity.pdbx_description
1 polymer ?
#
loop_
_entity_poly.entity_id
_entity_poly.type
_entity_poly.pdbx_seq_one_letter_code
_entity_poly.pdbx_strand_id
1 'polypeptide(L)'
;MLYSISKTSLQSRKKNIFLSALLSLGLIVVVTAGHLQDPETYNDMFYWSVIIAVLIGNVVNYYRYRRYLHMVEDHRIEIIEDEVFFFTGTDKSVLNTNDIATLTFYRRKGQVEHIQLKLRNNRGIRLEGYSDLEQLGVAIADRIPREQVFGREP
;
A
#
# COMPACT_ATOMS: atom_id res chain seq x y z
N MET A 1 -0.11 -9.89 20.79
CA MET A 1 -0.79 -8.61 20.38
C MET A 1 -1.18 -8.75 18.92
N LEU A 2 -2.37 -8.27 18.54
CA LEU A 2 -2.93 -8.42 17.20
C LEU A 2 -3.03 -7.04 16.52
N TYR A 3 -2.48 -6.91 15.31
CA TYR A 3 -2.51 -5.68 14.50
C TYR A 3 -3.16 -5.94 13.15
N SER A 4 -4.11 -5.10 12.75
CA SER A 4 -4.83 -5.18 11.48
C SER A 4 -4.64 -3.91 10.65
N ILE A 5 -4.98 -3.99 9.37
CA ILE A 5 -4.91 -2.83 8.47
C ILE A 5 -5.94 -1.77 8.89
N SER A 6 -5.51 -0.51 8.91
CA SER A 6 -6.32 0.64 9.30
C SER A 6 -7.46 0.89 8.31
N LYS A 7 -8.67 1.18 8.83
CA LYS A 7 -9.81 1.63 8.03
C LYS A 7 -9.49 2.92 7.23
N THR A 8 -8.66 3.79 7.80
CA THR A 8 -8.23 5.05 7.15
C THR A 8 -7.38 4.78 5.90
N SER A 9 -6.49 3.79 5.97
CA SER A 9 -5.68 3.36 4.82
C SER A 9 -6.56 2.80 3.69
N LEU A 10 -7.58 2.01 4.03
CA LEU A 10 -8.56 1.47 3.08
C LEU A 10 -9.39 2.60 2.42
N GLN A 11 -9.86 3.57 3.21
CA GLN A 11 -10.60 4.71 2.69
C GLN A 11 -9.75 5.60 1.77
N SER A 12 -8.49 5.85 2.12
CA SER A 12 -7.57 6.61 1.27
C SER A 12 -7.37 5.93 -0.09
N ARG A 13 -7.16 4.63 -0.12
CA ARG A 13 -7.05 3.88 -1.39
C ARG A 13 -8.34 3.90 -2.20
N LYS A 14 -9.51 3.74 -1.56
CA LYS A 14 -10.82 3.87 -2.22
C LYS A 14 -10.99 5.25 -2.85
N LYS A 15 -10.63 6.32 -2.13
CA LYS A 15 -10.66 7.70 -2.63
C LYS A 15 -9.76 7.89 -3.85
N ASN A 16 -8.53 7.34 -3.83
CA ASN A 16 -7.59 7.47 -4.94
C ASN A 16 -8.10 6.77 -6.21
N ILE A 17 -8.75 5.61 -6.09
CA ILE A 17 -9.35 4.91 -7.23
C ILE A 17 -10.52 5.70 -7.79
N PHE A 18 -11.39 6.22 -6.92
CA PHE A 18 -12.49 7.08 -7.35
C PHE A 18 -11.99 8.32 -8.09
N LEU A 19 -10.95 8.99 -7.55
CA LEU A 19 -10.33 10.14 -8.20
C LEU A 19 -9.72 9.78 -9.56
N SER A 20 -9.04 8.63 -9.66
CA SER A 20 -8.50 8.12 -10.92
C SER A 20 -9.60 7.88 -11.96
N ALA A 21 -10.72 7.28 -11.55
CA ALA A 21 -11.87 7.05 -12.44
C ALA A 21 -12.50 8.39 -12.90
N LEU A 22 -12.59 9.38 -12.01
CA LEU A 22 -13.10 10.70 -12.34
C LEU A 22 -12.20 11.44 -13.36
N LEU A 23 -10.88 11.37 -13.17
CA LEU A 23 -9.91 11.93 -14.12
C LEU A 23 -9.97 11.24 -15.47
N SER A 24 -10.14 9.92 -15.47
CA SER A 24 -10.34 9.15 -16.71
C SER A 24 -11.60 9.56 -17.48
N LEU A 25 -12.70 9.80 -16.75
CA LEU A 25 -13.94 10.31 -17.36
C LEU A 25 -13.73 11.70 -17.96
N GLY A 26 -13.05 12.60 -17.24
CA GLY A 26 -12.69 13.92 -17.75
C GLY A 26 -11.87 13.85 -19.05
N LEU A 27 -10.90 12.95 -19.11
CA LEU A 27 -10.08 12.73 -20.31
C LEU A 27 -10.94 12.25 -21.51
N ILE A 28 -11.87 11.32 -21.27
CA ILE A 28 -12.80 10.85 -22.30
C ILE A 28 -13.62 12.02 -22.85
N VAL A 29 -14.17 12.87 -21.98
CA VAL A 29 -14.97 14.05 -22.38
C VAL A 29 -14.13 15.00 -23.24
N VAL A 30 -12.89 15.30 -22.81
CA VAL A 30 -12.00 16.22 -23.57
C VAL A 30 -11.67 15.66 -24.95
N VAL A 31 -11.30 14.37 -25.02
CA VAL A 31 -10.95 13.72 -26.30
C VAL A 31 -12.16 13.62 -27.21
N THR A 32 -13.36 13.34 -26.67
CA THR A 32 -14.60 13.31 -27.46
C THR A 32 -14.95 14.70 -28.00
N ALA A 33 -14.83 15.75 -27.18
CA ALA A 33 -15.06 17.11 -27.61
C ALA A 33 -14.06 17.54 -28.70
N GLY A 34 -12.78 17.18 -28.55
CA GLY A 34 -11.75 17.44 -29.56
C GLY A 34 -12.05 16.74 -30.88
N HIS A 35 -12.43 15.46 -30.84
CA HIS A 35 -12.80 14.69 -32.04
C HIS A 35 -14.02 15.27 -32.76
N LEU A 36 -15.01 15.80 -32.05
CA LEU A 36 -16.19 16.43 -32.63
C LEU A 36 -15.88 17.80 -33.25
N GLN A 37 -14.90 18.54 -32.72
CA GLN A 37 -14.55 19.90 -33.20
C GLN A 37 -13.51 19.88 -34.32
N ASP A 38 -12.55 18.97 -34.25
CA ASP A 38 -11.44 18.85 -35.21
C ASP A 38 -11.13 17.36 -35.46
N PRO A 39 -11.92 16.72 -36.35
CA PRO A 39 -11.74 15.30 -36.69
C PRO A 39 -10.44 15.01 -37.47
N GLU A 40 -9.81 16.03 -38.08
CA GLU A 40 -8.53 15.83 -38.80
C GLU A 40 -7.39 15.61 -37.81
N THR A 41 -7.32 16.43 -36.75
CA THR A 41 -6.30 16.28 -35.69
C THR A 41 -6.62 15.10 -34.78
N TYR A 42 -7.89 14.92 -34.36
CA TYR A 42 -8.36 13.84 -33.49
C TYR A 42 -9.04 12.75 -34.33
N ASN A 43 -8.31 12.14 -35.29
CA ASN A 43 -8.88 11.13 -36.16
C ASN A 43 -9.41 9.90 -35.37
N ASP A 44 -10.25 9.09 -36.04
CA ASP A 44 -10.91 7.93 -35.43
C ASP A 44 -9.93 6.96 -34.76
N MET A 45 -8.78 6.74 -35.39
CA MET A 45 -7.77 5.82 -34.82
C MET A 45 -7.21 6.34 -33.50
N PHE A 46 -6.90 7.64 -33.40
CA PHE A 46 -6.43 8.27 -32.18
C PHE A 46 -7.52 8.23 -31.09
N TYR A 47 -8.75 8.64 -31.44
CA TYR A 47 -9.89 8.65 -30.54
C TYR A 47 -10.13 7.29 -29.90
N TRP A 48 -10.28 6.25 -30.72
CA TRP A 48 -10.52 4.90 -30.21
C TRP A 48 -9.33 4.33 -29.42
N SER A 49 -8.10 4.64 -29.81
CA SER A 49 -6.91 4.25 -29.07
C SER A 49 -6.90 4.79 -27.64
N VAL A 50 -7.24 6.06 -27.44
CA VAL A 50 -7.32 6.70 -26.12
C VAL A 50 -8.45 6.09 -25.29
N ILE A 51 -9.64 5.91 -25.86
CA ILE A 51 -10.78 5.31 -25.16
C ILE A 51 -10.43 3.90 -24.67
N ILE A 52 -9.87 3.06 -25.54
CA ILE A 52 -9.47 1.70 -25.19
C ILE A 52 -8.41 1.70 -24.09
N ALA A 53 -7.37 2.54 -24.20
CA ALA A 53 -6.31 2.64 -23.21
C ALA A 53 -6.86 3.05 -21.82
N VAL A 54 -7.78 4.03 -21.77
CA VAL A 54 -8.44 4.49 -20.55
C VAL A 54 -9.29 3.36 -19.93
N LEU A 55 -10.06 2.64 -20.74
CA LEU A 55 -10.87 1.52 -20.28
C LEU A 55 -10.00 0.41 -19.69
N ILE A 56 -8.95 0.00 -20.40
CA ILE A 56 -8.00 -1.03 -19.92
C ILE A 56 -7.37 -0.57 -18.59
N GLY A 57 -6.90 0.68 -18.52
CA GLY A 57 -6.31 1.24 -17.30
C GLY A 57 -7.26 1.18 -16.08
N ASN A 58 -8.54 1.53 -16.27
CA ASN A 58 -9.54 1.47 -15.22
C ASN A 58 -9.84 0.01 -14.80
N VAL A 59 -9.95 -0.90 -15.75
CA VAL A 59 -10.16 -2.35 -15.47
C VAL A 59 -8.99 -2.90 -14.65
N VAL A 60 -7.74 -2.63 -15.05
CA VAL A 60 -6.54 -3.07 -14.32
C VAL A 60 -6.51 -2.49 -12.91
N ASN A 61 -6.82 -1.19 -12.74
CA ASN A 61 -6.88 -0.54 -11.42
C ASN A 61 -7.96 -1.16 -10.53
N TYR A 62 -9.13 -1.47 -11.09
CA TYR A 62 -10.20 -2.15 -10.37
C TYR A 62 -9.79 -3.55 -9.91
N TYR A 63 -9.20 -4.37 -10.79
CA TYR A 63 -8.72 -5.71 -10.42
C TYR A 63 -7.62 -5.67 -9.35
N ARG A 64 -6.66 -4.74 -9.46
CA ARG A 64 -5.63 -4.52 -8.43
C ARG A 64 -6.24 -4.17 -7.07
N TYR A 65 -7.28 -3.34 -7.07
CA TYR A 65 -7.99 -2.98 -5.85
C TYR A 65 -8.74 -4.15 -5.24
N ARG A 66 -9.48 -4.91 -6.05
CA ARG A 66 -10.19 -6.11 -5.58
C ARG A 66 -9.22 -7.11 -4.97
N ARG A 67 -8.11 -7.38 -5.64
CA ARG A 67 -7.05 -8.25 -5.11
C ARG A 67 -6.47 -7.73 -3.80
N TYR A 68 -6.25 -6.42 -3.71
CA TYR A 68 -5.78 -5.79 -2.48
C TYR A 68 -6.78 -5.95 -1.34
N LEU A 69 -8.09 -5.74 -1.57
CA LEU A 69 -9.12 -5.93 -0.55
C LEU A 69 -9.11 -7.37 0.01
N HIS A 70 -9.05 -8.37 -0.86
CA HIS A 70 -8.96 -9.77 -0.42
C HIS A 70 -7.72 -10.07 0.41
N MET A 71 -6.57 -9.49 0.05
CA MET A 71 -5.33 -9.67 0.84
C MET A 71 -5.42 -8.99 2.21
N VAL A 72 -6.10 -7.85 2.29
CA VAL A 72 -6.17 -7.05 3.52
C VAL A 72 -7.22 -7.58 4.49
N GLU A 73 -8.30 -8.16 4.00
CA GLU A 73 -9.43 -8.64 4.80
C GLU A 73 -8.99 -9.66 5.86
N ASP A 74 -8.05 -10.54 5.48
CA ASP A 74 -7.49 -11.58 6.35
C ASP A 74 -6.05 -11.28 6.81
N HIS A 75 -5.53 -10.09 6.47
CA HIS A 75 -4.16 -9.74 6.83
C HIS A 75 -4.08 -9.22 8.27
N ARG A 76 -3.29 -9.92 9.07
CA ARG A 76 -3.02 -9.54 10.46
C ARG A 76 -1.59 -9.86 10.85
N ILE A 77 -1.05 -9.08 11.76
CA ILE A 77 0.24 -9.35 12.40
C ILE A 77 -0.03 -9.73 13.84
N GLU A 78 0.60 -10.78 14.29
CA GLU A 78 0.58 -11.22 15.68
C GLU A 78 2.01 -11.34 16.18
N ILE A 79 2.27 -10.82 17.39
CA ILE A 79 3.59 -10.91 18.03
C ILE A 79 3.43 -11.78 19.26
N ILE A 80 4.15 -12.90 19.27
CA ILE A 80 4.20 -13.87 20.36
C ILE A 80 5.67 -14.11 20.69
N GLU A 81 6.06 -13.82 21.91
CA GLU A 81 7.45 -13.92 22.37
C GLU A 81 8.41 -13.18 21.41
N ASP A 82 9.37 -13.87 20.82
CA ASP A 82 10.36 -13.34 19.90
C ASP A 82 10.00 -13.60 18.43
N GLU A 83 8.76 -13.98 18.13
CA GLU A 83 8.28 -14.26 16.80
C GLU A 83 7.20 -13.29 16.36
N VAL A 84 7.33 -12.81 15.11
CA VAL A 84 6.34 -11.97 14.41
C VAL A 84 5.66 -12.82 13.35
N PHE A 85 4.39 -13.08 13.52
CA PHE A 85 3.55 -13.86 12.62
C PHE A 85 2.81 -12.93 11.66
N PHE A 86 2.96 -13.16 10.38
CA PHE A 86 2.19 -12.49 9.32
C PHE A 86 1.18 -13.49 8.78
N PHE A 87 -0.10 -13.16 8.88
CA PHE A 87 -1.17 -13.94 8.31
C PHE A 87 -1.72 -13.23 7.08
N THR A 88 -1.94 -13.97 6.00
CA THR A 88 -2.57 -13.48 4.77
C THR A 88 -3.48 -14.59 4.24
N GLY A 89 -4.77 -14.51 4.55
CA GLY A 89 -5.70 -15.61 4.33
C GLY A 89 -5.27 -16.86 5.10
N THR A 90 -5.06 -17.96 4.40
CA THR A 90 -4.56 -19.24 4.97
C THR A 90 -3.05 -19.28 5.15
N ASP A 91 -2.33 -18.37 4.51
CA ASP A 91 -0.87 -18.36 4.56
C ASP A 91 -0.37 -17.74 5.85
N LYS A 92 0.62 -18.40 6.45
CA LYS A 92 1.30 -17.96 7.67
C LYS A 92 2.80 -17.87 7.40
N SER A 93 3.35 -16.68 7.59
CA SER A 93 4.81 -16.45 7.58
C SER A 93 5.28 -16.07 8.96
N VAL A 94 6.44 -16.57 9.35
CA VAL A 94 7.05 -16.32 10.67
C VAL A 94 8.37 -15.60 10.47
N LEU A 95 8.59 -14.55 11.24
CA LEU A 95 9.85 -13.83 11.31
C LEU A 95 10.34 -13.87 12.76
N ASN A 96 11.51 -14.44 12.99
CA ASN A 96 12.17 -14.36 14.28
C ASN A 96 12.80 -12.97 14.46
N THR A 97 12.60 -12.33 15.61
CA THR A 97 13.15 -11.00 15.90
C THR A 97 14.67 -10.98 15.87
N ASN A 98 15.34 -12.11 16.15
CA ASN A 98 16.80 -12.27 16.04
C ASN A 98 17.31 -12.15 14.59
N ASP A 99 16.46 -12.37 13.60
CA ASP A 99 16.81 -12.20 12.19
C ASP A 99 16.73 -10.74 11.72
N ILE A 100 16.23 -9.84 12.55
CA ILE A 100 16.16 -8.41 12.25
C ILE A 100 17.54 -7.80 12.49
N ALA A 101 18.13 -7.23 11.43
CA ALA A 101 19.40 -6.50 11.51
C ALA A 101 19.16 -5.05 11.95
N THR A 102 18.13 -4.39 11.39
CA THR A 102 17.74 -3.03 11.77
C THR A 102 16.24 -2.82 11.65
N LEU A 103 15.69 -1.99 12.55
CA LEU A 103 14.34 -1.47 12.51
C LEU A 103 14.40 0.05 12.43
N THR A 104 13.76 0.65 11.43
CA THR A 104 13.76 2.09 11.22
C THR A 104 12.33 2.62 11.16
N PHE A 105 12.04 3.62 12.01
CA PHE A 105 10.77 4.36 11.98
C PHE A 105 10.91 5.53 11.01
N TYR A 106 10.07 5.58 9.99
CA TYR A 106 9.96 6.74 9.11
C TYR A 106 8.75 7.57 9.51
N ARG A 107 9.01 8.81 9.90
CA ARG A 107 7.99 9.74 10.39
C ARG A 107 7.72 10.84 9.37
N ARG A 108 6.46 11.24 9.29
CA ARG A 108 6.02 12.40 8.53
C ARG A 108 5.03 13.19 9.35
N LYS A 109 5.31 14.48 9.55
CA LYS A 109 4.49 15.38 10.38
C LYS A 109 4.24 14.84 11.81
N GLY A 110 5.26 14.22 12.43
CA GLY A 110 5.18 13.67 13.79
C GLY A 110 4.50 12.28 13.91
N GLN A 111 3.95 11.72 12.82
CA GLN A 111 3.34 10.40 12.83
C GLN A 111 4.21 9.39 12.10
N VAL A 112 4.21 8.14 12.55
CA VAL A 112 4.90 7.04 11.86
C VAL A 112 4.15 6.72 10.56
N GLU A 113 4.80 7.00 9.42
CA GLU A 113 4.25 6.73 8.08
C GLU A 113 4.46 5.27 7.69
N HIS A 114 5.65 4.76 7.94
CA HIS A 114 5.99 3.35 7.76
C HIS A 114 7.16 2.94 8.65
N ILE A 115 7.29 1.63 8.86
CA ILE A 115 8.41 1.00 9.55
C ILE A 115 9.12 0.11 8.56
N GLN A 116 10.43 0.20 8.51
CA GLN A 116 11.25 -0.67 7.68
C GLN A 116 12.07 -1.61 8.55
N LEU A 117 11.88 -2.90 8.34
CA LEU A 117 12.71 -3.96 8.91
C LEU A 117 13.72 -4.37 7.85
N LYS A 118 15.01 -4.33 8.18
CA LYS A 118 16.06 -4.95 7.37
C LYS A 118 16.51 -6.23 8.06
N LEU A 119 16.47 -7.33 7.34
CA LEU A 119 16.84 -8.63 7.85
C LEU A 119 18.34 -8.90 7.62
N ARG A 120 18.93 -9.80 8.39
CA ARG A 120 20.34 -10.22 8.28
C ARG A 120 20.68 -10.81 6.91
N ASN A 121 19.68 -11.35 6.19
CA ASN A 121 19.83 -11.87 4.81
C ASN A 121 19.67 -10.78 3.73
N ASN A 122 19.77 -9.49 4.09
CA ASN A 122 19.57 -8.31 3.24
C ASN A 122 18.17 -8.12 2.65
N ARG A 123 17.15 -8.90 3.05
CA ARG A 123 15.77 -8.66 2.67
C ARG A 123 15.19 -7.51 3.50
N GLY A 124 14.31 -6.73 2.90
CA GLY A 124 13.57 -5.66 3.57
C GLY A 124 12.09 -6.00 3.67
N ILE A 125 11.49 -5.70 4.82
CA ILE A 125 10.03 -5.76 5.03
C ILE A 125 9.58 -4.36 5.38
N ARG A 126 8.59 -3.83 4.66
CA ARG A 126 7.98 -2.54 4.94
C ARG A 126 6.59 -2.75 5.53
N LEU A 127 6.39 -2.21 6.72
CA LEU A 127 5.11 -2.22 7.43
C LEU A 127 4.46 -0.86 7.27
N GLU A 128 3.28 -0.80 6.66
CA GLU A 128 2.54 0.45 6.45
C GLU A 128 1.03 0.20 6.49
N GLY A 129 0.26 1.22 6.90
CA GLY A 129 -1.19 1.19 6.85
C GLY A 129 -1.87 0.40 7.97
N TYR A 130 -1.15 -0.03 9.01
CA TYR A 130 -1.74 -0.65 10.20
C TYR A 130 -2.39 0.38 11.13
N SER A 131 -3.41 -0.03 11.89
CA SER A 131 -4.16 0.85 12.78
C SER A 131 -3.28 1.48 13.86
N ASP A 132 -2.38 0.70 14.45
CA ASP A 132 -1.49 1.12 15.52
C ASP A 132 -0.04 0.86 15.12
N LEU A 133 0.38 1.47 14.00
CA LEU A 133 1.69 1.22 13.40
C LEU A 133 2.84 1.56 14.36
N GLU A 134 2.69 2.62 15.15
CA GLU A 134 3.68 3.01 16.14
C GLU A 134 3.81 1.98 17.24
N GLN A 135 2.70 1.52 17.80
CA GLN A 135 2.69 0.46 18.83
C GLN A 135 3.25 -0.86 18.27
N LEU A 136 2.90 -1.21 17.03
CA LEU A 136 3.49 -2.37 16.35
C LEU A 136 5.01 -2.26 16.26
N GLY A 137 5.51 -1.10 15.86
CA GLY A 137 6.96 -0.84 15.77
C GLY A 137 7.64 -0.91 17.14
N VAL A 138 7.05 -0.30 18.17
CA VAL A 138 7.55 -0.36 19.54
C VAL A 138 7.56 -1.81 20.05
N ALA A 139 6.50 -2.57 19.80
CA ALA A 139 6.42 -3.97 20.25
C ALA A 139 7.50 -4.86 19.60
N ILE A 140 7.91 -4.57 18.35
CA ILE A 140 9.03 -5.26 17.72
C ILE A 140 10.36 -4.72 18.27
N ALA A 141 10.49 -3.39 18.42
CA ALA A 141 11.71 -2.73 18.90
C ALA A 141 12.11 -3.17 20.32
N ASP A 142 11.15 -3.45 21.17
CA ASP A 142 11.40 -3.91 22.55
C ASP A 142 11.99 -5.34 22.62
N ARG A 143 12.03 -6.06 21.48
CA ARG A 143 12.54 -7.43 21.34
C ARG A 143 13.88 -7.52 20.60
N ILE A 144 14.42 -6.40 20.17
CA ILE A 144 15.69 -6.33 19.46
C ILE A 144 16.65 -5.38 20.19
N PRO A 145 17.97 -5.51 20.03
CA PRO A 145 18.95 -4.61 20.63
C PRO A 145 18.70 -3.14 20.26
N ARG A 146 18.83 -2.23 21.23
CA ARG A 146 18.55 -0.80 21.05
C ARG A 146 19.38 -0.15 19.95
N GLU A 147 20.61 -0.59 19.75
CA GLU A 147 21.51 -0.14 18.69
C GLU A 147 21.03 -0.47 17.26
N GLN A 148 20.06 -1.39 17.13
CA GLN A 148 19.45 -1.76 15.86
C GLN A 148 18.14 -0.99 15.57
N VAL A 149 17.72 -0.10 16.49
CA VAL A 149 16.48 0.67 16.37
C VAL A 149 16.80 2.12 16.04
N PHE A 150 16.26 2.62 14.91
CA PHE A 150 16.49 3.97 14.41
C PHE A 150 15.17 4.74 14.27
N GLY A 151 15.20 6.06 14.53
CA GLY A 151 14.05 6.94 14.37
C GLY A 151 12.93 6.72 15.42
N ARG A 152 13.20 5.99 16.50
CA ARG A 152 12.34 5.95 17.67
C ARG A 152 12.54 7.28 18.40
N GLU A 153 11.47 8.04 18.63
CA GLU A 153 11.53 9.19 19.52
C GLU A 153 11.81 8.70 20.95
N PRO A 154 12.58 9.47 21.73
CA PRO A 154 12.89 9.15 23.12
C PRO A 154 11.65 9.13 24.00
#